data_c6c320eabd79c6320f3608dcef4d6785
#
_entry.id   c6c320eabd79c6320f3608dcef4d6785
#
_cell.length_a   1.000
_cell.length_b   1.000
_cell.length_c   1.000
_cell.angle_alpha   90.00
_cell.angle_beta   90.00
_cell.angle_gamma   90.00
#
_symmetry.space_group_name_H-M   'P 1'
#
loop_
_entity.id
_entity.type
_entity.pdbx_description
1 polymer ?
#
loop_
_entity_poly.entity_id
_entity_poly.type
_entity_poly.pdbx_seq_one_letter_code
_entity_poly.pdbx_strand_id
1 'polypeptide(L)'
;MIRLLAIDIDGTLLDSRGRVPDAHRDAIADAAARGIEIVIATGRSFHFSRSIADALPVPLTLIVNNGAMVKDRVGSTELRHLLSREAAHEVLAGTRAYEDSVALVFDRPPEDNARQIVYERMDWTHPNRRGYYEKNKAFIAEAPVPLAGMLTEDPAQVMFNGGVAAMRSLTAALRALPIAGEFSVAVTEYEHRDFSLVDVNGAGCSKGSTLARWAEVRGFGRAEVMAVGDNLNDVEMLDFAGTAVVMGNAAEGVRRGRVVTGTNDEGGLADAIRRYALV
;
A
#
# COMPACT_ATOMS: atom_id res chain seq x y z
N MET A 1 -12.37 21.72 -9.55
CA MET A 1 -11.59 22.02 -8.33
C MET A 1 -11.35 20.72 -7.58
N ILE A 2 -10.12 20.44 -7.13
CA ILE A 2 -9.78 19.23 -6.37
C ILE A 2 -10.37 19.33 -4.96
N ARG A 3 -10.97 18.25 -4.49
CA ARG A 3 -11.58 18.11 -3.16
C ARG A 3 -11.00 16.94 -2.38
N LEU A 4 -10.36 15.98 -3.06
CA LEU A 4 -9.70 14.84 -2.45
C LEU A 4 -8.32 14.66 -3.08
N LEU A 5 -7.28 14.54 -2.25
CA LEU A 5 -5.90 14.31 -2.64
C LEU A 5 -5.42 12.99 -2.06
N ALA A 6 -5.19 12.00 -2.92
CA ALA A 6 -4.65 10.69 -2.58
C ALA A 6 -3.14 10.65 -2.84
N ILE A 7 -2.36 10.26 -1.83
CA ILE A 7 -0.89 10.29 -1.85
C ILE A 7 -0.35 8.91 -1.43
N ASP A 8 0.49 8.31 -2.25
CA ASP A 8 1.27 7.15 -1.83
C ASP A 8 2.39 7.52 -0.86
N ILE A 9 2.92 6.55 -0.12
CA ILE A 9 3.98 6.77 0.88
C ILE A 9 5.37 6.61 0.29
N ASP A 10 5.71 5.39 -0.18
CA ASP A 10 7.08 4.99 -0.48
C ASP A 10 7.49 5.42 -1.89
N GLY A 11 8.45 6.35 -1.99
CA GLY A 11 8.83 6.92 -3.27
C GLY A 11 7.97 8.12 -3.70
N THR A 12 6.96 8.49 -2.91
CA THR A 12 6.06 9.62 -3.17
C THR A 12 6.08 10.62 -2.02
N LEU A 13 5.51 10.28 -0.86
CA LEU A 13 5.48 11.15 0.32
C LEU A 13 6.85 11.24 0.99
N LEU A 14 7.53 10.07 1.12
CA LEU A 14 8.83 9.96 1.78
C LEU A 14 10.00 10.22 0.82
N ASP A 15 11.04 10.90 1.33
CA ASP A 15 12.34 10.99 0.68
C ASP A 15 13.08 9.63 0.69
N SER A 16 14.21 9.52 -0.02
CA SER A 16 15.04 8.30 -0.06
C SER A 16 15.61 7.90 1.30
N ARG A 17 15.56 8.78 2.30
CA ARG A 17 15.96 8.55 3.70
C ARG A 17 14.80 8.10 4.58
N GLY A 18 13.59 7.95 4.02
CA GLY A 18 12.37 7.53 4.72
C GLY A 18 11.78 8.62 5.63
N ARG A 19 11.94 9.90 5.31
CA ARG A 19 11.41 11.04 6.06
C ARG A 19 10.42 11.81 5.20
N VAL A 20 9.46 12.47 5.82
CA VAL A 20 8.57 13.43 5.15
C VAL A 20 9.32 14.76 4.99
N PRO A 21 9.66 15.22 3.77
CA PRO A 21 10.27 16.53 3.57
C PRO A 21 9.36 17.65 4.04
N ASP A 22 9.95 18.75 4.56
CA ASP A 22 9.19 19.93 5.00
C ASP A 22 8.32 20.49 3.89
N ALA A 23 8.86 20.58 2.66
CA ALA A 23 8.11 21.07 1.50
C ALA A 23 6.86 20.25 1.20
N HIS A 24 6.91 18.90 1.38
CA HIS A 24 5.75 18.03 1.20
C HIS A 24 4.72 18.27 2.31
N ARG A 25 5.17 18.36 3.56
CA ARG A 25 4.31 18.62 4.71
C ARG A 25 3.57 19.95 4.58
N ASP A 26 4.29 21.02 4.19
CA ASP A 26 3.72 22.35 4.01
C ASP A 26 2.67 22.36 2.90
N ALA A 27 2.97 21.77 1.73
CA ALA A 27 2.02 21.70 0.62
C ALA A 27 0.75 20.88 0.97
N ILE A 28 0.89 19.80 1.75
CA ILE A 28 -0.26 19.03 2.27
C ILE A 28 -1.06 19.86 3.26
N ALA A 29 -0.40 20.62 4.14
CA ALA A 29 -1.08 21.50 5.08
C ALA A 29 -1.85 22.61 4.34
N ASP A 30 -1.26 23.21 3.30
CA ASP A 30 -1.92 24.21 2.46
C ASP A 30 -3.16 23.62 1.74
N ALA A 31 -3.07 22.39 1.25
CA ALA A 31 -4.19 21.69 0.62
C ALA A 31 -5.32 21.45 1.63
N ALA A 32 -4.99 20.93 2.80
CA ALA A 32 -5.97 20.70 3.88
C ALA A 32 -6.63 22.01 4.35
N ALA A 33 -5.86 23.12 4.47
CA ALA A 33 -6.38 24.42 4.83
C ALA A 33 -7.38 24.99 3.81
N ARG A 34 -7.32 24.55 2.55
CA ARG A 34 -8.32 24.86 1.51
C ARG A 34 -9.52 23.90 1.49
N GLY A 35 -9.61 22.99 2.46
CA GLY A 35 -10.70 22.04 2.57
C GLY A 35 -10.56 20.81 1.68
N ILE A 36 -9.37 20.55 1.12
CA ILE A 36 -9.08 19.32 0.39
C ILE A 36 -8.89 18.19 1.38
N GLU A 37 -9.64 17.11 1.22
CA GLU A 37 -9.50 15.89 2.03
C GLU A 37 -8.20 15.17 1.67
N ILE A 38 -7.39 14.84 2.68
CA ILE A 38 -6.11 14.15 2.49
C ILE A 38 -6.29 12.66 2.74
N VAL A 39 -5.92 11.86 1.74
CA VAL A 39 -5.92 10.39 1.81
C VAL A 39 -4.50 9.89 1.58
N ILE A 40 -3.97 9.13 2.51
CA ILE A 40 -2.71 8.39 2.34
C ILE A 40 -3.06 6.98 1.88
N ALA A 41 -2.60 6.57 0.68
CA ALA A 41 -2.90 5.26 0.09
C ALA A 41 -1.63 4.43 -0.05
N THR A 42 -1.53 3.30 0.67
CA THR A 42 -0.29 2.55 0.81
C THR A 42 -0.48 1.03 0.84
N GLY A 43 0.55 0.27 0.44
CA GLY A 43 0.64 -1.16 0.68
C GLY A 43 0.96 -1.53 2.13
N ARG A 44 1.45 -0.57 2.92
CA ARG A 44 1.76 -0.80 4.34
C ARG A 44 0.49 -1.07 5.15
N SER A 45 0.64 -1.82 6.26
CA SER A 45 -0.43 -1.90 7.26
C SER A 45 -0.56 -0.59 8.04
N PHE A 46 -1.68 -0.43 8.75
CA PHE A 46 -1.96 0.77 9.56
C PHE A 46 -0.82 1.09 10.53
N HIS A 47 -0.33 0.08 11.26
CA HIS A 47 0.72 0.29 12.29
C HIS A 47 2.03 0.82 11.70
N PHE A 48 2.37 0.38 10.47
CA PHE A 48 3.58 0.86 9.78
C PHE A 48 3.41 2.21 9.11
N SER A 49 2.15 2.65 8.93
CA SER A 49 1.82 3.96 8.37
C SER A 49 1.60 5.02 9.44
N ARG A 50 1.29 4.61 10.68
CA ARG A 50 0.88 5.50 11.76
C ARG A 50 1.90 6.57 12.07
N SER A 51 3.17 6.22 12.24
CA SER A 51 4.24 7.20 12.55
C SER A 51 4.42 8.23 11.44
N ILE A 52 4.15 7.85 10.18
CA ILE A 52 4.19 8.75 9.03
C ILE A 52 2.97 9.67 9.04
N ALA A 53 1.79 9.11 9.28
CA ALA A 53 0.56 9.88 9.43
C ALA A 53 0.65 10.89 10.59
N ASP A 54 1.28 10.50 11.71
CA ASP A 54 1.50 11.36 12.87
C ASP A 54 2.45 12.52 12.58
N ALA A 55 3.34 12.39 11.59
CA ALA A 55 4.22 13.48 11.15
C ALA A 55 3.50 14.54 10.29
N LEU A 56 2.26 14.29 9.85
CA LEU A 56 1.45 15.23 9.06
C LEU A 56 0.49 15.99 10.00
N PRO A 57 0.53 17.33 10.06
CA PRO A 57 -0.26 18.13 11.01
C PRO A 57 -1.69 18.41 10.50
N VAL A 58 -2.30 17.45 9.82
CA VAL A 58 -3.62 17.62 9.17
C VAL A 58 -4.54 16.43 9.47
N PRO A 59 -5.87 16.59 9.44
CA PRO A 59 -6.79 15.46 9.37
C PRO A 59 -6.52 14.66 8.11
N LEU A 60 -6.52 13.34 8.22
CA LEU A 60 -6.31 12.46 7.07
C LEU A 60 -6.99 11.10 7.27
N THR A 61 -7.25 10.45 6.15
CA THR A 61 -7.72 9.08 6.04
C THR A 61 -6.59 8.21 5.50
N LEU A 62 -6.51 6.95 5.92
CA LEU A 62 -5.54 5.98 5.43
C LEU A 62 -6.23 4.85 4.68
N ILE A 63 -5.86 4.65 3.43
CA ILE A 63 -6.11 3.44 2.67
C ILE A 63 -4.86 2.57 2.84
N VAL A 64 -4.99 1.45 3.55
CA VAL A 64 -3.87 0.59 3.93
C VAL A 64 -3.99 -0.80 3.32
N ASN A 65 -2.89 -1.57 3.35
CA ASN A 65 -2.83 -2.93 2.80
C ASN A 65 -3.34 -3.00 1.35
N ASN A 66 -2.85 -2.08 0.49
CA ASN A 66 -3.25 -1.97 -0.92
C ASN A 66 -4.76 -1.85 -1.16
N GLY A 67 -5.50 -1.27 -0.21
CA GLY A 67 -6.93 -1.05 -0.34
C GLY A 67 -7.79 -1.97 0.53
N ALA A 68 -7.21 -2.95 1.23
CA ALA A 68 -7.99 -3.87 2.06
C ALA A 68 -8.77 -3.15 3.17
N MET A 69 -8.30 -1.99 3.62
CA MET A 69 -8.97 -1.22 4.68
C MET A 69 -8.85 0.27 4.47
N VAL A 70 -9.91 0.98 4.88
CA VAL A 70 -9.88 2.43 5.10
C VAL A 70 -9.97 2.67 6.60
N LYS A 71 -9.01 3.42 7.13
CA LYS A 71 -8.91 3.73 8.55
C LYS A 71 -8.81 5.23 8.79
N ASP A 72 -9.34 5.67 9.92
CA ASP A 72 -9.05 7.01 10.41
C ASP A 72 -7.64 7.08 11.03
N ARG A 73 -7.24 8.26 11.48
CA ARG A 73 -5.93 8.51 12.07
C ARG A 73 -5.70 7.76 13.40
N VAL A 74 -6.76 7.41 14.13
CA VAL A 74 -6.65 6.69 15.41
C VAL A 74 -6.73 5.18 15.24
N GLY A 75 -7.04 4.70 14.02
CA GLY A 75 -7.06 3.28 13.66
C GLY A 75 -8.44 2.65 13.60
N SER A 76 -9.52 3.44 13.74
CA SER A 76 -10.88 2.95 13.52
C SER A 76 -11.06 2.58 12.04
N THR A 77 -11.70 1.46 11.78
CA THR A 77 -11.91 0.97 10.42
C THR A 77 -13.25 1.44 9.87
N GLU A 78 -13.20 2.24 8.79
CA GLU A 78 -14.37 2.78 8.09
C GLU A 78 -14.87 1.85 6.98
N LEU A 79 -13.94 1.23 6.24
CA LEU A 79 -14.25 0.25 5.20
C LEU A 79 -13.30 -0.95 5.30
N ARG A 80 -13.82 -2.13 4.91
CA ARG A 80 -13.05 -3.37 4.79
C ARG A 80 -13.31 -4.03 3.45
N HIS A 81 -12.25 -4.62 2.90
CA HIS A 81 -12.28 -5.48 1.72
C HIS A 81 -11.25 -6.60 1.94
N LEU A 82 -11.56 -7.53 2.84
CA LEU A 82 -10.66 -8.60 3.25
C LEU A 82 -10.59 -9.70 2.19
N LEU A 83 -9.50 -10.44 2.17
CA LEU A 83 -9.36 -11.67 1.41
C LEU A 83 -10.14 -12.78 2.13
N SER A 84 -10.98 -13.54 1.41
CA SER A 84 -11.66 -14.65 2.05
C SER A 84 -10.67 -15.70 2.54
N ARG A 85 -10.98 -16.29 3.67
CA ARG A 85 -10.16 -17.34 4.27
C ARG A 85 -9.97 -18.52 3.32
N GLU A 86 -11.01 -18.87 2.57
CA GLU A 86 -11.01 -19.94 1.57
C GLU A 86 -10.01 -19.64 0.45
N ALA A 87 -10.06 -18.44 -0.11
CA ALA A 87 -9.10 -18.01 -1.15
C ALA A 87 -7.66 -17.95 -0.60
N ALA A 88 -7.48 -17.49 0.65
CA ALA A 88 -6.17 -17.48 1.30
C ALA A 88 -5.60 -18.90 1.47
N HIS A 89 -6.43 -19.89 1.84
CA HIS A 89 -6.02 -21.31 1.88
C HIS A 89 -5.54 -21.83 0.53
N GLU A 90 -6.29 -21.57 -0.52
CA GLU A 90 -5.94 -21.99 -1.88
C GLU A 90 -4.66 -21.29 -2.40
N VAL A 91 -4.49 -20.00 -2.08
CA VAL A 91 -3.26 -19.26 -2.38
C VAL A 91 -2.06 -19.91 -1.70
N LEU A 92 -2.13 -20.18 -0.38
CA LEU A 92 -1.05 -20.85 0.35
C LEU A 92 -0.76 -22.26 -0.19
N ALA A 93 -1.81 -23.02 -0.55
CA ALA A 93 -1.66 -24.35 -1.11
C ALA A 93 -0.97 -24.33 -2.48
N GLY A 94 -1.35 -23.36 -3.33
CA GLY A 94 -0.81 -23.22 -4.69
C GLY A 94 0.59 -22.56 -4.75
N THR A 95 1.06 -21.99 -3.64
CA THR A 95 2.35 -21.25 -3.59
C THR A 95 3.36 -21.83 -2.61
N ARG A 96 3.28 -23.12 -2.28
CA ARG A 96 4.18 -23.80 -1.31
C ARG A 96 5.68 -23.65 -1.63
N ALA A 97 6.03 -23.49 -2.92
CA ALA A 97 7.42 -23.23 -3.30
C ALA A 97 7.98 -21.90 -2.76
N TYR A 98 7.12 -21.04 -2.20
CA TYR A 98 7.43 -19.71 -1.67
C TYR A 98 7.17 -19.60 -0.16
N GLU A 99 7.08 -20.73 0.57
CA GLU A 99 6.77 -20.75 2.01
C GLU A 99 7.75 -19.94 2.87
N ASP A 100 9.02 -19.78 2.43
CA ASP A 100 10.03 -18.97 3.12
C ASP A 100 9.89 -17.47 2.87
N SER A 101 8.88 -17.06 2.13
CA SER A 101 8.66 -15.68 1.68
C SER A 101 7.27 -15.14 2.03
N VAL A 102 6.40 -15.96 2.64
CA VAL A 102 4.98 -15.67 2.81
C VAL A 102 4.62 -15.28 4.24
N ALA A 103 3.69 -14.34 4.38
CA ALA A 103 3.04 -13.98 5.64
C ALA A 103 1.53 -13.80 5.47
N LEU A 104 0.79 -14.03 6.54
CA LEU A 104 -0.59 -13.56 6.70
C LEU A 104 -0.59 -12.21 7.40
N VAL A 105 -1.41 -11.29 6.92
CA VAL A 105 -1.62 -9.98 7.55
C VAL A 105 -3.08 -9.88 7.99
N PHE A 106 -3.32 -9.57 9.27
CA PHE A 106 -4.64 -9.47 9.86
C PHE A 106 -4.98 -8.04 10.28
N ASP A 107 -6.28 -7.69 10.25
CA ASP A 107 -6.78 -6.45 10.84
C ASP A 107 -7.06 -6.68 12.33
N ARG A 108 -6.05 -6.49 13.17
CA ARG A 108 -6.16 -6.67 14.60
C ARG A 108 -5.92 -5.36 15.34
N PRO A 109 -6.58 -5.17 16.50
CA PRO A 109 -6.42 -3.96 17.30
C PRO A 109 -4.98 -3.79 17.81
N PRO A 110 -4.57 -2.55 18.14
CA PRO A 110 -3.21 -2.25 18.62
C PRO A 110 -2.73 -3.07 19.80
N GLU A 111 -3.66 -3.52 20.67
CA GLU A 111 -3.37 -4.36 21.84
C GLU A 111 -2.98 -5.79 21.46
N ASP A 112 -3.33 -6.23 20.25
CA ASP A 112 -2.95 -7.56 19.72
C ASP A 112 -1.83 -7.46 18.67
N ASN A 113 -0.92 -6.52 18.84
CA ASN A 113 0.14 -6.18 17.89
C ASN A 113 1.00 -7.37 17.48
N ALA A 114 1.34 -8.24 18.41
CA ALA A 114 2.27 -9.35 18.19
C ALA A 114 1.79 -10.39 17.17
N ARG A 115 0.58 -10.27 16.64
CA ARG A 115 -0.01 -11.26 15.73
C ARG A 115 -0.59 -10.68 14.45
N GLN A 116 -0.26 -9.46 14.11
CA GLN A 116 -0.81 -8.82 12.91
C GLN A 116 -0.18 -9.33 11.64
N ILE A 117 1.13 -9.57 11.66
CA ILE A 117 1.88 -10.17 10.56
C ILE A 117 2.45 -11.47 11.06
N VAL A 118 2.00 -12.59 10.50
CA VAL A 118 2.37 -13.94 10.92
C VAL A 118 3.12 -14.62 9.80
N TYR A 119 4.36 -15.01 10.07
CA TYR A 119 5.20 -15.81 9.18
C TYR A 119 5.28 -17.25 9.69
N GLU A 120 5.43 -18.21 8.77
CA GLU A 120 5.78 -19.58 9.11
C GLU A 120 7.28 -19.74 9.19
N ARG A 121 7.97 -19.29 8.15
CA ARG A 121 9.43 -19.26 8.03
C ARG A 121 9.83 -17.97 7.36
N MET A 122 10.91 -17.41 7.77
CA MET A 122 11.47 -16.23 7.12
C MET A 122 12.97 -16.15 7.37
N ASP A 123 13.73 -16.01 6.31
CA ASP A 123 15.15 -15.69 6.43
C ASP A 123 15.34 -14.23 6.82
N TRP A 124 15.41 -13.98 8.12
CA TRP A 124 15.65 -12.65 8.69
C TRP A 124 17.11 -12.16 8.52
N THR A 125 18.00 -13.04 8.03
CA THR A 125 19.41 -12.64 7.77
C THR A 125 19.54 -11.88 6.46
N HIS A 126 18.58 -12.02 5.54
CA HIS A 126 18.55 -11.30 4.27
C HIS A 126 18.55 -9.78 4.51
N PRO A 127 19.47 -9.00 3.88
CA PRO A 127 19.65 -7.58 4.17
C PRO A 127 18.36 -6.73 4.09
N ASN A 128 17.54 -6.98 3.07
CA ASN A 128 16.28 -6.25 2.90
C ASN A 128 15.20 -6.61 3.94
N ARG A 129 15.26 -7.82 4.53
CA ARG A 129 14.30 -8.31 5.54
C ARG A 129 14.73 -7.93 6.95
N ARG A 130 16.02 -7.96 7.24
CA ARG A 130 16.53 -7.67 8.58
C ARG A 130 16.16 -6.27 9.06
N GLY A 131 16.34 -5.24 8.22
CA GLY A 131 15.98 -3.87 8.58
C GLY A 131 14.47 -3.70 8.79
N TYR A 132 13.66 -4.40 8.01
CA TYR A 132 12.21 -4.44 8.18
C TYR A 132 11.82 -5.11 9.51
N TYR A 133 12.38 -6.28 9.80
CA TYR A 133 12.13 -7.01 11.06
C TYR A 133 12.47 -6.18 12.28
N GLU A 134 13.67 -5.61 12.34
CA GLU A 134 14.12 -4.81 13.49
C GLU A 134 13.19 -3.62 13.79
N LYS A 135 12.66 -3.00 12.75
CA LYS A 135 11.71 -1.87 12.89
C LYS A 135 10.31 -2.32 13.33
N ASN A 136 9.92 -3.54 13.00
CA ASN A 136 8.52 -3.97 13.03
C ASN A 136 8.29 -5.23 13.89
N LYS A 137 9.30 -5.72 14.58
CA LYS A 137 9.24 -6.97 15.36
C LYS A 137 8.13 -7.01 16.40
N ALA A 138 7.66 -5.89 16.89
CA ALA A 138 6.53 -5.81 17.81
C ALA A 138 5.19 -6.27 17.17
N PHE A 139 5.10 -6.24 15.83
CA PHE A 139 3.90 -6.58 15.06
C PHE A 139 4.04 -7.92 14.32
N ILE A 140 5.22 -8.55 14.40
CA ILE A 140 5.55 -9.77 13.69
C ILE A 140 5.57 -10.95 14.67
N ALA A 141 4.93 -12.05 14.28
CA ALA A 141 5.00 -13.32 14.98
C ALA A 141 5.37 -14.46 14.01
N GLU A 142 5.98 -15.51 14.54
CA GLU A 142 6.17 -16.77 13.84
C GLU A 142 5.03 -17.72 14.19
N ALA A 143 4.47 -18.39 13.18
CA ALA A 143 3.42 -19.38 13.40
C ALA A 143 4.00 -20.63 14.09
N PRO A 144 3.35 -21.13 15.15
CA PRO A 144 3.76 -22.37 15.82
C PRO A 144 3.36 -23.63 15.03
N VAL A 145 2.59 -23.46 13.95
CA VAL A 145 2.05 -24.50 13.05
C VAL A 145 2.17 -24.00 11.63
N PRO A 146 1.95 -24.85 10.61
CA PRO A 146 1.87 -24.37 9.23
C PRO A 146 0.94 -23.18 9.10
N LEU A 147 1.33 -22.19 8.29
CA LEU A 147 0.67 -20.90 8.18
C LEU A 147 -0.83 -21.02 7.85
N ALA A 148 -1.21 -22.03 7.05
CA ALA A 148 -2.60 -22.34 6.76
C ALA A 148 -3.45 -22.62 8.02
N GLY A 149 -2.86 -23.20 9.08
CA GLY A 149 -3.52 -23.42 10.37
C GLY A 149 -3.78 -22.14 11.17
N MET A 150 -3.20 -21.02 10.76
CA MET A 150 -3.42 -19.71 11.38
C MET A 150 -4.61 -18.95 10.78
N LEU A 151 -5.21 -19.45 9.69
CA LEU A 151 -6.37 -18.87 9.02
C LEU A 151 -7.67 -19.14 9.80
N THR A 152 -7.82 -18.52 10.95
CA THR A 152 -9.03 -18.60 11.79
C THR A 152 -10.05 -17.51 11.46
N GLU A 153 -9.65 -16.49 10.69
CA GLU A 153 -10.44 -15.35 10.25
C GLU A 153 -9.97 -14.91 8.85
N ASP A 154 -10.74 -14.07 8.17
CA ASP A 154 -10.36 -13.50 6.88
C ASP A 154 -9.16 -12.57 7.06
N PRO A 155 -8.00 -12.82 6.40
CA PRO A 155 -6.86 -11.92 6.48
C PRO A 155 -7.09 -10.65 5.64
N ALA A 156 -6.38 -9.58 5.99
CA ALA A 156 -6.33 -8.39 5.16
C ALA A 156 -5.62 -8.70 3.83
N GLN A 157 -4.57 -9.54 3.89
CA GLN A 157 -3.82 -9.98 2.71
C GLN A 157 -2.94 -11.19 3.01
N VAL A 158 -2.56 -11.92 1.96
CA VAL A 158 -1.41 -12.82 1.96
C VAL A 158 -0.25 -12.06 1.30
N MET A 159 0.82 -11.84 2.02
CA MET A 159 1.97 -11.03 1.57
C MET A 159 3.18 -11.92 1.29
N PHE A 160 3.82 -11.71 0.15
CA PHE A 160 5.09 -12.34 -0.21
C PHE A 160 6.17 -11.27 -0.40
N ASN A 161 7.43 -11.61 -0.15
CA ASN A 161 8.55 -10.73 -0.43
C ASN A 161 9.79 -11.51 -0.86
N GLY A 162 10.60 -10.93 -1.74
CA GLY A 162 11.81 -11.55 -2.24
C GLY A 162 12.47 -10.78 -3.37
N GLY A 163 13.42 -11.42 -4.05
CA GLY A 163 14.04 -10.85 -5.25
C GLY A 163 13.04 -10.67 -6.40
N VAL A 164 13.25 -9.65 -7.23
CA VAL A 164 12.32 -9.26 -8.31
C VAL A 164 11.98 -10.43 -9.24
N ALA A 165 12.98 -11.20 -9.68
CA ALA A 165 12.75 -12.34 -10.57
C ALA A 165 11.86 -13.42 -9.95
N ALA A 166 12.09 -13.76 -8.66
CA ALA A 166 11.29 -14.75 -7.95
C ALA A 166 9.85 -14.26 -7.76
N MET A 167 9.65 -12.99 -7.43
CA MET A 167 8.32 -12.41 -7.23
C MET A 167 7.55 -12.23 -8.54
N ARG A 168 8.21 -11.97 -9.66
CA ARG A 168 7.59 -12.03 -10.99
C ARG A 168 7.11 -13.44 -11.35
N SER A 169 7.92 -14.48 -11.02
CA SER A 169 7.53 -15.88 -11.21
C SER A 169 6.35 -16.27 -10.32
N LEU A 170 6.36 -15.84 -9.04
CA LEU A 170 5.22 -16.01 -8.14
C LEU A 170 3.96 -15.33 -8.67
N THR A 171 4.07 -14.10 -9.15
CA THR A 171 2.93 -13.36 -9.72
C THR A 171 2.31 -14.10 -10.90
N ALA A 172 3.14 -14.69 -11.79
CA ALA A 172 2.66 -15.51 -12.88
C ALA A 172 1.97 -16.80 -12.39
N ALA A 173 2.52 -17.46 -11.36
CA ALA A 173 1.93 -18.64 -10.74
C ALA A 173 0.57 -18.32 -10.09
N LEU A 174 0.46 -17.22 -9.34
CA LEU A 174 -0.80 -16.76 -8.74
C LEU A 174 -1.89 -16.54 -9.79
N ARG A 175 -1.55 -15.89 -10.91
CA ARG A 175 -2.47 -15.62 -12.01
C ARG A 175 -2.91 -16.88 -12.76
N ALA A 176 -2.17 -17.98 -12.63
CA ALA A 176 -2.48 -19.28 -13.22
C ALA A 176 -3.31 -20.20 -12.29
N LEU A 177 -3.55 -19.79 -11.04
CA LEU A 177 -4.39 -20.57 -10.13
C LEU A 177 -5.84 -20.64 -10.63
N PRO A 178 -6.55 -21.76 -10.45
CA PRO A 178 -7.95 -21.88 -10.83
C PRO A 178 -8.85 -20.80 -10.21
N ILE A 179 -8.49 -20.31 -9.02
CA ILE A 179 -9.21 -19.30 -8.26
C ILE A 179 -8.70 -17.86 -8.50
N ALA A 180 -7.91 -17.62 -9.56
CA ALA A 180 -7.31 -16.29 -9.82
C ALA A 180 -8.33 -15.14 -9.94
N GLY A 181 -9.62 -15.45 -10.19
CA GLY A 181 -10.71 -14.47 -10.17
C GLY A 181 -11.24 -14.12 -8.78
N GLU A 182 -10.85 -14.86 -7.74
CA GLU A 182 -11.34 -14.69 -6.37
C GLU A 182 -10.43 -13.81 -5.51
N PHE A 183 -9.35 -13.30 -6.10
CA PHE A 183 -8.42 -12.39 -5.44
C PHE A 183 -7.80 -11.38 -6.42
N SER A 184 -7.19 -10.35 -5.88
CA SER A 184 -6.39 -9.35 -6.61
C SER A 184 -4.93 -9.47 -6.19
N VAL A 185 -4.01 -9.14 -7.11
CA VAL A 185 -2.56 -9.14 -6.85
C VAL A 185 -2.02 -7.73 -7.03
N ALA A 186 -1.50 -7.15 -5.96
CA ALA A 186 -0.75 -5.90 -5.98
C ALA A 186 0.76 -6.19 -5.96
N VAL A 187 1.51 -5.53 -6.83
CA VAL A 187 2.97 -5.70 -6.94
C VAL A 187 3.65 -4.37 -6.68
N THR A 188 4.65 -4.38 -5.80
CA THR A 188 5.55 -3.25 -5.55
C THR A 188 6.97 -3.70 -5.83
N GLU A 189 7.65 -3.08 -6.79
CA GLU A 189 9.00 -3.45 -7.21
C GLU A 189 10.01 -2.34 -6.93
N TYR A 190 11.16 -2.73 -6.39
CA TYR A 190 12.34 -1.89 -6.17
C TYR A 190 13.53 -2.53 -6.90
N GLU A 191 13.60 -2.36 -8.22
CA GLU A 191 14.63 -3.02 -9.07
C GLU A 191 16.06 -2.71 -8.60
N HIS A 192 16.33 -1.47 -8.17
CA HIS A 192 17.64 -1.04 -7.69
C HIS A 192 18.10 -1.74 -6.40
N ARG A 193 17.20 -2.45 -5.71
CA ARG A 193 17.48 -3.23 -4.49
C ARG A 193 17.30 -4.73 -4.69
N ASP A 194 16.92 -5.17 -5.90
CA ASP A 194 16.46 -6.53 -6.16
C ASP A 194 15.45 -6.99 -5.10
N PHE A 195 14.42 -6.19 -4.85
CA PHE A 195 13.41 -6.48 -3.85
C PHE A 195 12.01 -6.17 -4.38
N SER A 196 11.09 -7.11 -4.18
CA SER A 196 9.70 -6.96 -4.57
C SER A 196 8.78 -7.50 -3.49
N LEU A 197 7.61 -6.89 -3.39
CA LEU A 197 6.46 -7.31 -2.58
C LEU A 197 5.34 -7.72 -3.52
N VAL A 198 4.69 -8.84 -3.22
CA VAL A 198 3.50 -9.32 -3.91
C VAL A 198 2.43 -9.56 -2.86
N ASP A 199 1.38 -8.77 -2.92
CA ASP A 199 0.28 -8.81 -1.97
C ASP A 199 -0.97 -9.36 -2.65
N VAL A 200 -1.56 -10.41 -2.07
CA VAL A 200 -2.82 -10.99 -2.50
C VAL A 200 -3.92 -10.46 -1.59
N ASN A 201 -4.86 -9.74 -2.18
CA ASN A 201 -5.98 -9.07 -1.51
C ASN A 201 -7.30 -9.64 -1.98
N GLY A 202 -8.42 -9.27 -1.38
CA GLY A 202 -9.76 -9.65 -1.83
C GLY A 202 -10.02 -9.30 -3.29
N ALA A 203 -10.92 -10.01 -3.96
CA ALA A 203 -11.22 -9.82 -5.37
C ALA A 203 -11.64 -8.38 -5.69
N GLY A 204 -11.01 -7.76 -6.69
CA GLY A 204 -11.25 -6.36 -7.04
C GLY A 204 -10.70 -5.33 -6.05
N CYS A 205 -9.96 -5.76 -5.01
CA CYS A 205 -9.32 -4.87 -4.05
C CYS A 205 -8.02 -4.30 -4.62
N SER A 206 -7.91 -2.98 -4.62
CA SER A 206 -6.69 -2.23 -4.96
C SER A 206 -6.74 -0.85 -4.31
N LYS A 207 -5.62 -0.10 -4.31
CA LYS A 207 -5.62 1.31 -3.89
C LYS A 207 -6.64 2.11 -4.70
N GLY A 208 -6.76 1.84 -6.01
CA GLY A 208 -7.64 2.54 -6.92
C GLY A 208 -9.12 2.24 -6.67
N SER A 209 -9.50 0.98 -6.58
CA SER A 209 -10.90 0.59 -6.33
C SER A 209 -11.39 1.10 -4.98
N THR A 210 -10.53 1.05 -3.95
CA THR A 210 -10.87 1.53 -2.61
C THR A 210 -10.91 3.05 -2.56
N LEU A 211 -10.02 3.76 -3.27
CA LEU A 211 -10.11 5.21 -3.42
C LEU A 211 -11.40 5.63 -4.13
N ALA A 212 -11.80 4.91 -5.17
CA ALA A 212 -13.06 5.16 -5.88
C ALA A 212 -14.27 5.03 -4.94
N ARG A 213 -14.32 3.93 -4.18
CA ARG A 213 -15.37 3.70 -3.19
C ARG A 213 -15.37 4.74 -2.08
N TRP A 214 -14.20 5.15 -1.60
CA TRP A 214 -14.08 6.20 -0.58
C TRP A 214 -14.56 7.55 -1.12
N ALA A 215 -14.15 7.94 -2.33
CA ALA A 215 -14.63 9.15 -2.98
C ALA A 215 -16.17 9.16 -3.10
N GLU A 216 -16.78 8.02 -3.47
CA GLU A 216 -18.24 7.88 -3.53
C GLU A 216 -18.89 8.08 -2.15
N VAL A 217 -18.37 7.45 -1.09
CA VAL A 217 -18.86 7.63 0.30
C VAL A 217 -18.77 9.09 0.72
N ARG A 218 -17.74 9.82 0.28
CA ARG A 218 -17.55 11.24 0.58
C ARG A 218 -18.32 12.17 -0.37
N GLY A 219 -19.01 11.64 -1.39
CA GLY A 219 -19.76 12.42 -2.37
C GLY A 219 -18.85 13.21 -3.33
N PHE A 220 -17.66 12.69 -3.63
CA PHE A 220 -16.73 13.30 -4.59
C PHE A 220 -16.75 12.58 -5.94
N GLY A 221 -16.91 13.34 -7.01
CA GLY A 221 -16.77 12.82 -8.36
C GLY A 221 -15.30 12.63 -8.74
N ARG A 222 -15.04 11.72 -9.69
CA ARG A 222 -13.70 11.44 -10.21
C ARG A 222 -12.90 12.72 -10.58
N ALA A 223 -13.54 13.72 -11.19
CA ALA A 223 -12.91 14.99 -11.59
C ALA A 223 -12.44 15.83 -10.40
N GLU A 224 -12.93 15.55 -9.19
CA GLU A 224 -12.56 16.24 -7.95
C GLU A 224 -11.44 15.51 -7.18
N VAL A 225 -10.95 14.37 -7.72
CA VAL A 225 -9.89 13.55 -7.11
C VAL A 225 -8.57 13.78 -7.83
N MET A 226 -7.53 14.08 -7.06
CA MET A 226 -6.14 14.05 -7.49
C MET A 226 -5.42 12.87 -6.84
N ALA A 227 -4.59 12.15 -7.58
CA ALA A 227 -3.74 11.09 -7.08
C ALA A 227 -2.28 11.29 -7.46
N VAL A 228 -1.37 10.98 -6.53
CA VAL A 228 0.09 11.00 -6.74
C VAL A 228 0.70 9.70 -6.27
N GLY A 229 1.52 9.07 -7.13
CA GLY A 229 2.15 7.78 -6.86
C GLY A 229 3.35 7.53 -7.76
N ASP A 230 4.07 6.40 -7.55
CA ASP A 230 5.29 6.09 -8.28
C ASP A 230 5.46 4.61 -8.69
N ASN A 231 4.62 3.70 -8.18
CA ASN A 231 4.84 2.27 -8.35
C ASN A 231 3.66 1.56 -9.04
N LEU A 232 3.83 0.27 -9.32
CA LEU A 232 2.84 -0.54 -10.04
C LEU A 232 1.50 -0.65 -9.29
N ASN A 233 1.53 -0.72 -7.96
CA ASN A 233 0.33 -0.77 -7.13
C ASN A 233 -0.43 0.56 -7.06
N ASP A 234 0.12 1.66 -7.63
CA ASP A 234 -0.55 2.96 -7.75
C ASP A 234 -1.30 3.13 -9.07
N VAL A 235 -1.03 2.27 -10.06
CA VAL A 235 -1.55 2.43 -11.42
C VAL A 235 -3.07 2.60 -11.43
N GLU A 236 -3.80 1.74 -10.73
CA GLU A 236 -5.27 1.83 -10.68
C GLU A 236 -5.75 3.11 -9.97
N MET A 237 -5.04 3.56 -8.93
CA MET A 237 -5.34 4.81 -8.24
C MET A 237 -5.13 6.03 -9.16
N LEU A 238 -4.02 6.02 -9.91
CA LEU A 238 -3.72 7.04 -10.92
C LEU A 238 -4.73 7.02 -12.07
N ASP A 239 -5.13 5.83 -12.53
CA ASP A 239 -6.12 5.70 -13.62
C ASP A 239 -7.53 6.11 -13.18
N PHE A 240 -7.87 5.93 -11.91
CA PHE A 240 -9.14 6.40 -11.36
C PHE A 240 -9.20 7.92 -11.25
N ALA A 241 -8.16 8.58 -10.77
CA ALA A 241 -8.19 10.02 -10.47
C ALA A 241 -8.44 10.88 -11.72
N GLY A 242 -9.19 11.97 -11.56
CA GLY A 242 -9.38 12.98 -12.63
C GLY A 242 -8.09 13.76 -12.91
N THR A 243 -7.23 13.90 -11.89
CA THR A 243 -5.90 14.47 -12.01
C THR A 243 -4.89 13.47 -11.47
N ALA A 244 -4.11 12.85 -12.36
CA ALA A 244 -3.08 11.88 -12.00
C ALA A 244 -1.70 12.47 -12.23
N VAL A 245 -0.83 12.42 -11.23
CA VAL A 245 0.56 12.87 -11.32
C VAL A 245 1.49 11.76 -10.85
N VAL A 246 2.48 11.44 -11.66
CA VAL A 246 3.47 10.39 -11.37
C VAL A 246 4.78 11.03 -10.94
N MET A 247 5.42 10.46 -9.93
CA MET A 247 6.72 10.93 -9.46
C MET A 247 7.82 10.68 -10.48
N GLY A 248 8.82 11.57 -10.52
CA GLY A 248 9.96 11.48 -11.44
C GLY A 248 10.84 10.23 -11.22
N ASN A 249 10.87 9.69 -10.02
CA ASN A 249 11.57 8.45 -9.66
C ASN A 249 10.82 7.16 -10.05
N ALA A 250 9.59 7.24 -10.54
CA ALA A 250 8.82 6.07 -10.95
C ALA A 250 9.45 5.36 -12.17
N ALA A 251 9.22 4.05 -12.29
CA ALA A 251 9.63 3.29 -13.46
C ALA A 251 8.96 3.82 -14.74
N GLU A 252 9.63 3.66 -15.89
CA GLU A 252 9.14 4.17 -17.19
C GLU A 252 7.72 3.67 -17.51
N GLY A 253 7.43 2.40 -17.21
CA GLY A 253 6.11 1.82 -17.44
C GLY A 253 4.98 2.51 -16.68
N VAL A 254 5.27 3.06 -15.50
CA VAL A 254 4.31 3.83 -14.69
C VAL A 254 4.20 5.26 -15.20
N ARG A 255 5.29 5.87 -15.68
CA ARG A 255 5.33 7.25 -16.19
C ARG A 255 4.68 7.42 -17.57
N ARG A 256 4.70 6.37 -18.40
CA ARG A 256 4.28 6.46 -19.80
C ARG A 256 2.85 6.98 -19.96
N GLY A 257 2.70 8.09 -20.69
CA GLY A 257 1.40 8.70 -21.00
C GLY A 257 0.76 9.48 -19.84
N ARG A 258 1.46 9.68 -18.72
CA ARG A 258 0.97 10.42 -17.55
C ARG A 258 1.74 11.71 -17.33
N VAL A 259 1.16 12.63 -16.59
CA VAL A 259 1.84 13.85 -16.12
C VAL A 259 2.90 13.45 -15.10
N VAL A 260 4.14 13.91 -15.31
CA VAL A 260 5.28 13.59 -14.43
C VAL A 260 5.73 14.86 -13.71
N THR A 261 5.97 14.75 -12.40
CA THR A 261 6.55 15.79 -11.55
C THR A 261 8.03 15.49 -11.26
N GLY A 262 8.69 16.26 -10.38
CA GLY A 262 10.02 15.96 -9.88
C GLY A 262 10.09 14.66 -9.08
N THR A 263 11.28 14.27 -8.64
CA THR A 263 11.46 13.10 -7.76
C THR A 263 10.99 13.42 -6.34
N ASN A 264 10.82 12.37 -5.53
CA ASN A 264 10.49 12.51 -4.12
C ASN A 264 11.59 13.26 -3.32
N ASP A 265 12.85 13.15 -3.73
CA ASP A 265 13.97 13.86 -3.12
C ASP A 265 14.07 15.34 -3.55
N GLU A 266 13.46 15.69 -4.69
CA GLU A 266 13.48 17.05 -5.28
C GLU A 266 12.22 17.87 -4.96
N GLY A 267 11.34 17.36 -4.08
CA GLY A 267 10.11 18.07 -3.72
C GLY A 267 8.96 17.89 -4.72
N GLY A 268 9.04 16.87 -5.59
CA GLY A 268 8.08 16.64 -6.67
C GLY A 268 6.62 16.54 -6.21
N LEU A 269 6.34 15.97 -5.02
CA LEU A 269 4.99 15.96 -4.46
C LEU A 269 4.48 17.37 -4.15
N ALA A 270 5.31 18.20 -3.54
CA ALA A 270 4.93 19.59 -3.23
C ALA A 270 4.62 20.39 -4.50
N ASP A 271 5.44 20.21 -5.54
CA ASP A 271 5.23 20.88 -6.83
C ASP A 271 3.94 20.41 -7.50
N ALA A 272 3.65 19.10 -7.45
CA ALA A 272 2.41 18.53 -7.97
C ALA A 272 1.18 19.12 -7.25
N ILE A 273 1.20 19.18 -5.91
CA ILE A 273 0.10 19.74 -5.11
C ILE A 273 -0.12 21.22 -5.47
N ARG A 274 0.95 22.04 -5.47
CA ARG A 274 0.86 23.47 -5.77
C ARG A 274 0.32 23.73 -7.17
N ARG A 275 0.76 22.93 -8.14
CA ARG A 275 0.42 23.13 -9.55
C ARG A 275 -0.98 22.64 -9.92
N TYR A 276 -1.49 21.61 -9.29
CA TYR A 276 -2.72 20.94 -9.74
C TYR A 276 -3.84 20.92 -8.70
N ALA A 277 -3.53 21.01 -7.39
CA ALA A 277 -4.55 21.00 -6.35
C ALA A 277 -4.87 22.40 -5.81
N LEU A 278 -3.90 23.31 -5.81
CA LEU A 278 -4.04 24.64 -5.20
C LEU A 278 -4.37 25.76 -6.18
N VAL A 279 -4.72 25.44 -7.43
CA VAL A 279 -5.11 26.38 -8.48
C VAL A 279 -6.61 26.61 -8.54
#